data_44c6e8bd14c7f09c9bcd1172b65b2278
#
_entry.id   44c6e8bd14c7f09c9bcd1172b65b2278
#
_cell.length_a   1.000
_cell.length_b   1.000
_cell.length_c   1.000
_cell.angle_alpha   90.00
_cell.angle_beta   90.00
_cell.angle_gamma   90.00
#
_symmetry.space_group_name_H-M   'P 1'
#
loop_
_entity.id
_entity.type
_entity.pdbx_description
1 polymer ?
#
loop_
_entity_poly.entity_id
_entity_poly.type
_entity_poly.pdbx_seq_one_letter_code
_entity_poly.pdbx_strand_id
1 'polypeptide(L)'
;APVPSREDQNDRPVAPTMSPAQRAKAEKFGKAPDLIDRILADYEASGLVGEEPNKLLSYLAAVSRKMDDPLSVLVLSSSGAGKTALQDTALQFVPPEDLVKLTSLSGKALFYKDRLALKHKVLALEEGDGAEEATYAIRNLISAGELVIESTIKDLATGRLTTMENRVEGPTSVFITTTDPETDPE
;
A
#
# COMPACT_ATOMS: atom_id res chain seq x y z
N ALA A 1 -11.29 7.08 26.27
CA ALA A 1 -11.38 5.79 25.63
C ALA A 1 -10.10 5.02 25.94
N PRO A 2 -10.13 3.72 26.30
CA PRO A 2 -8.92 2.95 26.54
C PRO A 2 -8.13 2.85 25.24
N VAL A 3 -6.81 3.04 25.33
CA VAL A 3 -5.87 2.78 24.24
C VAL A 3 -5.94 1.28 23.96
N PRO A 4 -6.16 0.84 22.70
CA PRO A 4 -6.19 -0.59 22.37
C PRO A 4 -4.86 -1.23 22.80
N SER A 5 -4.95 -2.38 23.46
CA SER A 5 -3.80 -3.13 23.93
C SER A 5 -2.97 -3.64 22.75
N ARG A 6 -1.66 -3.82 22.96
CA ARG A 6 -0.72 -4.38 21.95
C ARG A 6 -1.13 -5.75 21.38
N GLU A 7 -2.08 -6.44 22.00
CA GLU A 7 -2.61 -7.73 21.55
C GLU A 7 -3.40 -7.64 20.24
N ASP A 8 -4.05 -6.49 19.95
CA ASP A 8 -4.80 -6.27 18.71
C ASP A 8 -3.90 -6.08 17.47
N GLN A 9 -2.57 -5.97 17.65
CA GLN A 9 -1.61 -5.80 16.54
C GLN A 9 -1.14 -7.12 15.93
N ASN A 10 -1.52 -8.27 16.50
CA ASN A 10 -1.02 -9.57 16.10
C ASN A 10 -1.86 -10.25 15.00
N ASP A 11 -2.90 -9.59 14.49
CA ASP A 11 -3.82 -10.14 13.48
C ASP A 11 -3.40 -9.78 12.05
N ARG A 12 -2.09 -9.55 11.83
CA ARG A 12 -1.58 -9.27 10.48
C ARG A 12 -1.45 -10.58 9.71
N PRO A 13 -1.91 -10.61 8.44
CA PRO A 13 -1.71 -11.76 7.59
C PRO A 13 -0.22 -12.13 7.52
N VAL A 14 0.09 -13.39 7.79
CA VAL A 14 1.46 -13.92 7.71
C VAL A 14 1.61 -14.66 6.38
N ALA A 15 2.75 -14.46 5.72
CA ALA A 15 3.03 -15.15 4.46
C ALA A 15 2.89 -16.67 4.63
N PRO A 16 2.07 -17.35 3.79
CA PRO A 16 1.91 -18.79 3.87
C PRO A 16 3.21 -19.49 3.46
N THR A 17 3.51 -20.58 4.14
CA THR A 17 4.65 -21.43 3.77
C THR A 17 4.28 -22.28 2.57
N MET A 18 4.97 -22.06 1.43
CA MET A 18 4.76 -22.84 0.22
C MET A 18 5.49 -24.18 0.30
N SER A 19 4.79 -25.25 -0.03
CA SER A 19 5.42 -26.55 -0.30
C SER A 19 6.29 -26.48 -1.58
N PRO A 20 7.28 -27.38 -1.75
CA PRO A 20 8.08 -27.42 -2.97
C PRO A 20 7.24 -27.53 -4.26
N ALA A 21 6.16 -28.30 -4.23
CA ALA A 21 5.25 -28.46 -5.36
C ALA A 21 4.49 -27.15 -5.70
N GLN A 22 4.03 -26.41 -4.69
CA GLN A 22 3.39 -25.10 -4.87
C GLN A 22 4.37 -24.08 -5.44
N ARG A 23 5.61 -24.06 -4.95
CA ARG A 23 6.67 -23.19 -5.46
C ARG A 23 6.96 -23.49 -6.91
N ALA A 24 7.16 -24.76 -7.29
CA ALA A 24 7.40 -25.14 -8.67
C ALA A 24 6.24 -24.74 -9.61
N LYS A 25 4.99 -24.89 -9.15
CA LYS A 25 3.80 -24.44 -9.89
C LYS A 25 3.80 -22.93 -10.09
N ALA A 26 4.10 -22.15 -9.05
CA ALA A 26 4.16 -20.69 -9.12
C ALA A 26 5.28 -20.20 -10.05
N GLU A 27 6.46 -20.81 -9.98
CA GLU A 27 7.59 -20.49 -10.86
C GLU A 27 7.28 -20.82 -12.32
N LYS A 28 6.63 -21.96 -12.58
CA LYS A 28 6.18 -22.32 -13.93
C LYS A 28 5.16 -21.32 -14.47
N PHE A 29 4.22 -20.88 -13.64
CA PHE A 29 3.25 -19.86 -14.02
C PHE A 29 3.94 -18.53 -14.33
N GLY A 30 4.81 -18.04 -13.44
CA GLY A 30 5.52 -16.77 -13.63
C GLY A 30 6.50 -16.73 -14.80
N LYS A 31 6.91 -17.90 -15.34
CA LYS A 31 7.77 -18.02 -16.54
C LYS A 31 6.99 -18.34 -17.81
N ALA A 32 5.66 -18.38 -17.75
CA ALA A 32 4.85 -18.70 -18.92
C ALA A 32 4.95 -17.58 -19.95
N PRO A 33 5.11 -17.91 -21.26
CA PRO A 33 5.26 -16.90 -22.31
C PRO A 33 3.98 -16.07 -22.52
N ASP A 34 2.83 -16.61 -22.14
CA ASP A 34 1.49 -16.00 -22.18
C ASP A 34 1.05 -15.42 -20.82
N LEU A 35 2.00 -15.11 -19.94
CA LEU A 35 1.70 -14.62 -18.59
C LEU A 35 0.82 -13.36 -18.58
N ILE A 36 1.12 -12.39 -19.45
CA ILE A 36 0.36 -11.14 -19.55
C ILE A 36 -1.08 -11.40 -19.98
N ASP A 37 -1.27 -12.25 -20.99
CA ASP A 37 -2.61 -12.60 -21.48
C ASP A 37 -3.44 -13.27 -20.38
N ARG A 38 -2.82 -14.14 -19.59
CA ARG A 38 -3.48 -14.79 -18.44
C ARG A 38 -3.87 -13.79 -17.37
N ILE A 39 -2.98 -12.84 -17.04
CA ILE A 39 -3.28 -11.80 -16.05
C ILE A 39 -4.46 -10.95 -16.53
N LEU A 40 -4.48 -10.53 -17.78
CA LEU A 40 -5.59 -9.76 -18.35
C LEU A 40 -6.90 -10.57 -18.35
N ALA A 41 -6.85 -11.86 -18.65
CA ALA A 41 -8.01 -12.75 -18.56
C ALA A 41 -8.53 -12.90 -17.12
N ASP A 42 -7.64 -12.97 -16.13
CA ASP A 42 -8.03 -13.01 -14.73
C ASP A 42 -8.72 -11.71 -14.27
N TYR A 43 -8.28 -10.54 -14.77
CA TYR A 43 -8.98 -9.28 -14.56
C TYR A 43 -10.40 -9.31 -15.15
N GLU A 44 -10.56 -9.85 -16.36
CA GLU A 44 -11.89 -9.97 -16.99
C GLU A 44 -12.79 -10.94 -16.22
N ALA A 45 -12.24 -12.08 -15.78
CA ALA A 45 -12.94 -13.04 -14.94
C ALA A 45 -13.38 -12.43 -13.59
N SER A 46 -12.67 -11.43 -13.09
CA SER A 46 -13.03 -10.66 -11.88
C SER A 46 -14.07 -9.57 -12.16
N GLY A 47 -14.58 -9.45 -13.40
CA GLY A 47 -15.62 -8.52 -13.78
C GLY A 47 -15.16 -7.16 -14.32
N LEU A 48 -13.84 -6.93 -14.40
CA LEU A 48 -13.29 -5.70 -14.98
C LEU A 48 -13.06 -5.88 -16.48
N VAL A 49 -13.99 -5.38 -17.30
CA VAL A 49 -13.96 -5.48 -18.77
C VAL A 49 -13.35 -4.24 -19.38
N GLY A 50 -12.52 -4.41 -20.43
CA GLY A 50 -11.80 -3.31 -21.06
C GLY A 50 -10.63 -2.80 -20.22
N GLU A 51 -10.13 -1.62 -20.53
CA GLU A 51 -9.08 -0.93 -19.75
C GLU A 51 -7.75 -1.70 -19.67
N GLU A 52 -7.38 -2.50 -20.70
CA GLU A 52 -6.18 -3.35 -20.69
C GLU A 52 -4.90 -2.60 -20.29
N PRO A 53 -4.63 -1.35 -20.78
CA PRO A 53 -3.45 -0.60 -20.35
C PRO A 53 -3.46 -0.30 -18.85
N ASN A 54 -4.61 0.09 -18.30
CA ASN A 54 -4.75 0.43 -16.89
C ASN A 54 -4.66 -0.81 -15.99
N LYS A 55 -5.22 -1.93 -16.42
CA LYS A 55 -5.05 -3.24 -15.77
C LYS A 55 -3.58 -3.62 -15.67
N LEU A 56 -2.87 -3.57 -16.79
CA LEU A 56 -1.47 -3.94 -16.86
C LEU A 56 -0.59 -3.01 -16.05
N LEU A 57 -0.81 -1.69 -16.15
CA LEU A 57 -0.07 -0.70 -15.38
C LEU A 57 -0.26 -0.92 -13.87
N SER A 58 -1.50 -1.12 -13.41
CA SER A 58 -1.80 -1.37 -12.00
C SER A 58 -1.17 -2.68 -11.52
N TYR A 59 -1.21 -3.75 -12.33
CA TYR A 59 -0.53 -5.00 -12.01
C TYR A 59 0.99 -4.82 -11.87
N LEU A 60 1.64 -4.17 -12.83
CA LEU A 60 3.08 -3.92 -12.82
C LEU A 60 3.50 -3.06 -11.62
N ALA A 61 2.72 -2.04 -11.30
CA ALA A 61 2.95 -1.23 -10.11
C ALA A 61 2.83 -2.06 -8.82
N ALA A 62 1.81 -2.90 -8.72
CA ALA A 62 1.64 -3.78 -7.55
C ALA A 62 2.81 -4.77 -7.40
N VAL A 63 3.29 -5.36 -8.50
CA VAL A 63 4.43 -6.29 -8.49
C VAL A 63 5.72 -5.56 -8.15
N SER A 64 5.90 -4.31 -8.60
CA SER A 64 7.10 -3.51 -8.37
C SER A 64 7.38 -3.21 -6.89
N ARG A 65 6.41 -3.40 -5.98
CA ARG A 65 6.60 -3.23 -4.52
C ARG A 65 7.81 -3.94 -3.95
N LYS A 66 8.31 -4.99 -4.61
CA LYS A 66 9.49 -5.76 -4.20
C LYS A 66 10.80 -5.20 -4.74
N MET A 67 10.76 -4.17 -5.56
CA MET A 67 11.93 -3.45 -6.07
C MET A 67 12.38 -2.37 -5.08
N ASP A 68 13.57 -1.85 -5.28
CA ASP A 68 14.11 -0.75 -4.46
C ASP A 68 13.44 0.58 -4.79
N ASP A 69 12.93 0.73 -6.01
CA ASP A 69 12.21 1.93 -6.49
C ASP A 69 10.87 1.49 -7.13
N PRO A 70 9.83 1.26 -6.32
CA PRO A 70 8.55 0.79 -6.81
C PRO A 70 7.73 1.90 -7.45
N LEU A 71 6.91 1.51 -8.42
CA LEU A 71 5.92 2.40 -9.03
C LEU A 71 4.75 2.63 -8.09
N SER A 72 4.20 3.85 -8.13
CA SER A 72 2.94 4.21 -7.47
C SER A 72 1.87 4.55 -8.51
N VAL A 73 0.61 4.41 -8.15
CA VAL A 73 -0.54 4.62 -9.05
C VAL A 73 -1.49 5.65 -8.44
N LEU A 74 -1.74 6.70 -9.20
CA LEU A 74 -2.82 7.64 -8.93
C LEU A 74 -3.92 7.43 -9.98
N VAL A 75 -5.12 7.02 -9.54
CA VAL A 75 -6.29 6.90 -10.41
C VAL A 75 -7.16 8.13 -10.22
N LEU A 76 -7.08 9.04 -11.17
CA LEU A 76 -7.88 10.27 -11.20
C LEU A 76 -9.02 10.10 -12.20
N SER A 77 -10.27 10.28 -11.76
CA SER A 77 -11.44 10.27 -12.63
C SER A 77 -12.66 10.81 -11.90
N SER A 78 -13.71 11.15 -12.63
CA SER A 78 -14.99 11.57 -12.05
C SER A 78 -15.61 10.49 -11.16
N SER A 79 -16.52 10.88 -10.26
CA SER A 79 -17.26 9.94 -9.43
C SER A 79 -18.05 8.96 -10.30
N GLY A 80 -18.11 7.69 -9.90
CA GLY A 80 -18.82 6.63 -10.63
C GLY A 80 -18.09 6.07 -11.86
N ALA A 81 -16.88 6.51 -12.19
CA ALA A 81 -16.14 6.08 -13.37
C ALA A 81 -15.41 4.73 -13.23
N GLY A 82 -15.66 3.97 -12.16
CA GLY A 82 -15.05 2.63 -11.98
C GLY A 82 -13.67 2.60 -11.34
N LYS A 83 -13.15 3.75 -10.83
CA LYS A 83 -11.84 3.83 -10.14
C LYS A 83 -11.65 2.77 -9.06
N THR A 84 -12.61 2.67 -8.16
CA THR A 84 -12.59 1.72 -7.05
C THR A 84 -12.58 0.28 -7.57
N ALA A 85 -13.33 -0.02 -8.64
CA ALA A 85 -13.34 -1.34 -9.24
C ALA A 85 -11.98 -1.72 -9.82
N LEU A 86 -11.31 -0.80 -10.52
CA LEU A 86 -9.94 -1.01 -11.03
C LEU A 86 -8.97 -1.26 -9.89
N GLN A 87 -8.96 -0.38 -8.88
CA GLN A 87 -8.08 -0.53 -7.72
C GLN A 87 -8.35 -1.84 -6.98
N ASP A 88 -9.59 -2.12 -6.63
CA ASP A 88 -9.96 -3.32 -5.87
C ASP A 88 -9.59 -4.60 -6.61
N THR A 89 -9.81 -4.63 -7.92
CA THR A 89 -9.43 -5.79 -8.74
C THR A 89 -7.91 -5.93 -8.80
N ALA A 90 -7.16 -4.85 -9.01
CA ALA A 90 -5.70 -4.89 -8.99
C ALA A 90 -5.13 -5.38 -7.65
N LEU A 91 -5.74 -4.97 -6.54
CA LEU A 91 -5.32 -5.37 -5.20
C LEU A 91 -5.57 -6.84 -4.89
N GLN A 92 -6.46 -7.54 -5.62
CA GLN A 92 -6.66 -8.98 -5.48
C GLN A 92 -5.43 -9.79 -5.94
N PHE A 93 -4.57 -9.21 -6.77
CA PHE A 93 -3.30 -9.82 -7.17
C PHE A 93 -2.17 -9.61 -6.15
N VAL A 94 -2.42 -8.85 -5.09
CA VAL A 94 -1.45 -8.61 -4.01
C VAL A 94 -1.70 -9.59 -2.87
N PRO A 95 -0.67 -10.34 -2.41
CA PRO A 95 -0.82 -11.20 -1.24
C PRO A 95 -1.29 -10.38 -0.02
N PRO A 96 -2.22 -10.93 0.81
CA PRO A 96 -2.78 -10.20 1.95
C PRO A 96 -1.72 -9.68 2.93
N GLU A 97 -0.62 -10.40 3.12
CA GLU A 97 0.50 -10.00 3.98
C GLU A 97 1.28 -8.79 3.45
N ASP A 98 1.21 -8.55 2.14
CA ASP A 98 1.87 -7.43 1.46
C ASP A 98 0.92 -6.25 1.19
N LEU A 99 -0.34 -6.32 1.62
CA LEU A 99 -1.35 -5.29 1.38
C LEU A 99 -1.68 -4.54 2.67
N VAL A 100 -1.63 -3.22 2.62
CA VAL A 100 -2.15 -2.32 3.64
C VAL A 100 -3.23 -1.45 3.00
N LYS A 101 -4.49 -1.79 3.21
CA LYS A 101 -5.64 -1.02 2.69
C LYS A 101 -6.20 -0.14 3.79
N LEU A 102 -6.35 1.16 3.52
CA LEU A 102 -6.90 2.15 4.43
C LEU A 102 -8.04 2.90 3.73
N THR A 103 -9.17 3.01 4.39
CA THR A 103 -10.32 3.79 3.91
C THR A 103 -10.21 5.26 4.25
N SER A 104 -9.47 5.58 5.31
CA SER A 104 -9.20 6.95 5.73
C SER A 104 -7.86 7.02 6.43
N LEU A 105 -7.20 8.15 6.33
CA LEU A 105 -5.88 8.38 6.89
C LEU A 105 -5.82 9.75 7.57
N SER A 106 -5.55 9.78 8.87
CA SER A 106 -5.21 11.03 9.56
C SER A 106 -3.75 11.42 9.25
N GLY A 107 -3.48 12.73 9.18
CA GLY A 107 -2.22 13.27 8.67
C GLY A 107 -0.95 12.64 9.22
N LYS A 108 -0.90 12.32 10.51
CA LYS A 108 0.31 11.76 11.15
C LYS A 108 0.27 10.23 11.34
N ALA A 109 -0.81 9.55 10.99
CA ALA A 109 -0.97 8.13 11.31
C ALA A 109 0.11 7.24 10.68
N LEU A 110 0.59 7.58 9.48
CA LEU A 110 1.66 6.83 8.82
C LEU A 110 2.99 6.88 9.58
N PHE A 111 3.31 8.01 10.23
CA PHE A 111 4.54 8.18 10.99
C PHE A 111 4.63 7.31 12.24
N TYR A 112 3.49 6.83 12.75
CA TYR A 112 3.42 6.03 13.98
C TYR A 112 3.20 4.53 13.72
N LYS A 113 3.31 4.09 12.47
CA LYS A 113 3.32 2.65 12.15
C LYS A 113 4.62 2.00 12.63
N ASP A 114 4.60 0.67 12.76
CA ASP A 114 5.83 -0.08 13.04
C ASP A 114 6.85 0.12 11.92
N ARG A 115 8.12 0.05 12.27
CA ARG A 115 9.25 0.34 11.39
C ARG A 115 9.16 -0.32 10.02
N LEU A 116 8.77 -1.58 9.94
CA LEU A 116 8.70 -2.36 8.69
C LEU A 116 7.26 -2.56 8.17
N ALA A 117 6.29 -1.83 8.72
CA ALA A 117 4.88 -2.03 8.40
C ALA A 117 4.53 -1.79 6.93
N LEU A 118 5.30 -0.95 6.24
CA LEU A 118 5.06 -0.56 4.85
C LEU A 118 6.13 -1.08 3.88
N LYS A 119 7.24 -1.63 4.39
CA LYS A 119 8.38 -2.05 3.56
C LYS A 119 8.01 -3.17 2.60
N HIS A 120 8.25 -2.94 1.31
CA HIS A 120 7.92 -3.86 0.20
C HIS A 120 6.45 -4.30 0.18
N LYS A 121 5.54 -3.38 0.55
CA LYS A 121 4.10 -3.58 0.52
C LYS A 121 3.41 -2.64 -0.45
N VAL A 122 2.15 -2.92 -0.71
CA VAL A 122 1.23 -1.98 -1.37
C VAL A 122 0.44 -1.27 -0.28
N LEU A 123 0.51 0.05 -0.26
CA LEU A 123 -0.36 0.92 0.53
C LEU A 123 -1.47 1.43 -0.38
N ALA A 124 -2.69 0.98 -0.15
CA ALA A 124 -3.87 1.40 -0.90
C ALA A 124 -4.72 2.35 -0.07
N LEU A 125 -5.06 3.50 -0.67
CA LEU A 125 -5.89 4.53 -0.08
C LEU A 125 -7.13 4.72 -0.96
N GLU A 126 -8.30 4.65 -0.34
CA GLU A 126 -9.53 5.12 -0.96
C GLU A 126 -9.64 6.63 -0.74
N GLU A 127 -10.38 7.29 -1.63
CA GLU A 127 -10.61 8.73 -1.63
C GLU A 127 -10.75 9.27 -0.21
N GLY A 128 -9.73 9.96 0.25
CA GLY A 128 -9.72 10.55 1.58
C GLY A 128 -9.87 12.04 1.48
N ASP A 129 -10.96 12.60 2.01
CA ASP A 129 -10.95 13.95 2.56
C ASP A 129 -9.88 13.99 3.65
N GLY A 130 -8.63 14.00 3.27
CA GLY A 130 -7.54 13.84 4.22
C GLY A 130 -6.49 14.90 3.98
N ALA A 131 -6.46 15.74 4.91
CA ALA A 131 -5.44 16.69 5.30
C ALA A 131 -4.15 16.65 4.44
N GLU A 132 -3.68 17.82 4.06
CA GLU A 132 -2.36 18.08 3.46
C GLU A 132 -1.22 17.29 4.13
N GLU A 133 -1.31 17.05 5.46
CA GLU A 133 -0.35 16.25 6.22
C GLU A 133 -0.26 14.78 5.78
N ALA A 134 -1.37 14.15 5.38
CA ALA A 134 -1.36 12.78 4.86
C ALA A 134 -0.70 12.71 3.48
N THR A 135 -1.02 13.68 2.61
CA THR A 135 -0.38 13.83 1.31
C THR A 135 1.13 14.05 1.45
N TYR A 136 1.54 14.90 2.39
CA TYR A 136 2.95 15.12 2.67
C TYR A 136 3.67 13.83 3.13
N ALA A 137 3.06 13.05 4.02
CA ALA A 137 3.63 11.77 4.44
C ALA A 137 3.75 10.78 3.27
N ILE A 138 2.74 10.72 2.40
CA ILE A 138 2.75 9.87 1.20
C ILE A 138 3.87 10.29 0.24
N ARG A 139 4.00 11.58 -0.05
CA ARG A 139 5.09 12.12 -0.90
C ARG A 139 6.46 11.74 -0.36
N ASN A 140 6.70 11.93 0.93
CA ASN A 140 7.96 11.54 1.56
C ASN A 140 8.20 10.02 1.48
N LEU A 141 7.17 9.21 1.69
CA LEU A 141 7.29 7.76 1.60
C LEU A 141 7.67 7.32 0.16
N ILE A 142 7.10 7.97 -0.85
CA ILE A 142 7.42 7.69 -2.26
C ILE A 142 8.82 8.20 -2.61
N SER A 143 9.16 9.44 -2.25
CA SER A 143 10.40 10.11 -2.71
C SER A 143 11.63 9.75 -1.88
N ALA A 144 11.49 9.67 -0.56
CA ALA A 144 12.61 9.38 0.35
C ALA A 144 12.69 7.90 0.75
N GLY A 145 11.62 7.12 0.51
CA GLY A 145 11.56 5.72 0.90
C GLY A 145 11.40 5.49 2.41
N GLU A 146 11.20 6.55 3.19
CA GLU A 146 11.01 6.43 4.64
C GLU A 146 10.24 7.63 5.21
N LEU A 147 9.68 7.43 6.39
CA LEU A 147 9.09 8.48 7.21
C LEU A 147 9.80 8.53 8.55
N VAL A 148 10.22 9.72 8.97
CA VAL A 148 10.85 9.94 10.28
C VAL A 148 10.13 11.08 10.97
N ILE A 149 9.75 10.87 12.23
CA ILE A 149 9.20 11.90 13.10
C ILE A 149 9.84 11.84 14.48
N GLU A 150 10.22 13.00 14.99
CA GLU A 150 10.61 13.14 16.37
C GLU A 150 9.46 13.73 17.20
N SER A 151 9.15 13.08 18.30
CA SER A 151 8.10 13.50 19.23
C SER A 151 8.66 13.68 20.62
N THR A 152 8.34 14.80 21.26
CA THR A 152 8.69 15.02 22.67
C THR A 152 7.69 14.28 23.54
N ILE A 153 8.19 13.38 24.38
CA ILE A 153 7.41 12.63 25.35
C ILE A 153 7.88 12.99 26.76
N LYS A 154 6.95 12.94 27.71
CA LYS A 154 7.27 13.10 29.14
C LYS A 154 7.48 11.72 29.74
N ASP A 155 8.66 11.46 30.23
CA ASP A 155 8.96 10.27 31.02
C ASP A 155 8.12 10.30 32.31
N LEU A 156 7.25 9.32 32.46
CA LEU A 156 6.32 9.23 33.59
C LEU A 156 7.03 8.95 34.92
N ALA A 157 8.21 8.32 34.88
CA ALA A 157 8.97 7.99 36.11
C ALA A 157 9.80 9.18 36.63
N THR A 158 10.40 9.94 35.68
CA THR A 158 11.32 11.05 36.04
C THR A 158 10.70 12.43 35.89
N GLY A 159 9.57 12.55 35.18
CA GLY A 159 8.93 13.81 34.84
C GLY A 159 9.69 14.64 33.78
N ARG A 160 10.82 14.15 33.27
CA ARG A 160 11.65 14.84 32.29
C ARG A 160 11.07 14.70 30.88
N LEU A 161 11.31 15.71 30.04
CA LEU A 161 11.03 15.65 28.61
C LEU A 161 12.16 14.93 27.91
N THR A 162 11.82 13.94 27.07
CA THR A 162 12.74 13.21 26.22
C THR A 162 12.22 13.23 24.80
N THR A 163 13.11 13.15 23.81
CA THR A 163 12.73 13.00 22.41
C THR A 163 12.71 11.53 22.04
N MET A 164 11.65 11.11 21.34
CA MET A 164 11.54 9.77 20.76
C MET A 164 11.41 9.91 19.24
N GLU A 165 12.33 9.29 18.52
CA GLU A 165 12.25 9.13 17.06
C GLU A 165 11.36 7.93 16.73
N ASN A 166 10.42 8.11 15.80
CA ASN A 166 9.75 7.01 15.15
C ASN A 166 10.11 7.02 13.66
N ARG A 167 10.48 5.86 13.15
CA ARG A 167 10.90 5.66 11.76
C ARG A 167 10.10 4.55 11.13
N VAL A 168 9.50 4.82 9.97
CA VAL A 168 8.77 3.83 9.16
C VAL A 168 9.48 3.70 7.83
N GLU A 169 9.97 2.51 7.53
CA GLU A 169 10.74 2.23 6.32
C GLU A 169 9.84 1.83 5.14
N GLY A 170 10.20 2.31 3.96
CA GLY A 170 9.83 1.79 2.65
C GLY A 170 10.92 0.84 2.11
N PRO A 171 10.98 0.66 0.80
CA PRO A 171 10.13 1.25 -0.23
C PRO A 171 8.70 0.72 -0.19
N THR A 172 7.76 1.50 -0.72
CA THR A 172 6.32 1.19 -0.70
C THR A 172 5.70 1.57 -2.04
N SER A 173 4.95 0.67 -2.66
CA SER A 173 4.09 1.03 -3.79
C SER A 173 2.79 1.62 -3.27
N VAL A 174 2.41 2.81 -3.72
CA VAL A 174 1.22 3.50 -3.24
C VAL A 174 0.15 3.52 -4.32
N PHE A 175 -1.08 3.16 -3.96
CA PHE A 175 -2.25 3.22 -4.81
C PHE A 175 -3.25 4.20 -4.21
N ILE A 176 -3.61 5.22 -4.96
CA ILE A 176 -4.56 6.25 -4.56
C ILE A 176 -5.65 6.38 -5.61
N THR A 177 -6.91 6.43 -5.17
CA THR A 177 -8.03 6.84 -6.03
C THR A 177 -8.55 8.17 -5.55
N THR A 178 -8.75 9.13 -6.46
CA THR A 178 -9.31 10.44 -6.11
C THR A 178 -10.17 11.01 -7.23
N THR A 179 -11.07 11.91 -6.86
CA THR A 179 -11.83 12.78 -7.78
C THR A 179 -11.22 14.17 -7.86
N ASP A 180 -10.32 14.50 -6.94
CA ASP A 180 -9.70 15.82 -6.85
C ASP A 180 -8.43 15.91 -7.70
N PRO A 181 -8.40 16.79 -8.72
CA PRO A 181 -7.23 17.00 -9.55
C PRO A 181 -6.05 17.65 -8.80
N GLU A 182 -6.28 18.28 -7.64
CA GLU A 182 -5.23 18.90 -6.83
C GLU A 182 -4.50 17.89 -5.91
N THR A 183 -4.97 16.65 -5.88
CA THR A 183 -4.34 15.58 -5.08
C THR A 183 -3.08 15.02 -5.74
N ASP A 184 -2.70 15.47 -6.92
CA ASP A 184 -1.50 14.99 -7.62
C ASP A 184 -0.26 15.24 -6.75
N PRO A 185 0.43 14.21 -6.34
CA PRO A 185 1.62 14.32 -5.50
C PRO A 185 2.90 14.64 -6.29
N GLU A 186 2.81 15.32 -7.49
CA GLU A 186 3.97 15.61 -8.35
C GLU A 186 5.16 14.66 -8.25
#